data_31b5687b58510f8f8331c057357ea240
#
_entry.id   31b5687b58510f8f8331c057357ea240
#
_cell.length_a   1.000
_cell.length_b   1.000
_cell.length_c   1.000
_cell.angle_alpha   90.00
_cell.angle_beta   90.00
_cell.angle_gamma   90.00
#
_symmetry.space_group_name_H-M   'P 1'
#
loop_
_entity.id
_entity.type
_entity.pdbx_description
1 polymer ?
#
loop_
_entity_poly.entity_id
_entity_poly.type
_entity_poly.pdbx_seq_one_letter_code
_entity_poly.pdbx_strand_id
1 'polypeptide(L)'
;GKYQYQNDFDGEVLDAEDRLVTPGLVDAHTHLVFGGWRQNELGLKMHGVSYLEILANGGGILSTVENTREASLEELMDKAEKALDEMLNFGTTTCEAKSGYGLNLEHELKQLKVVRELNRRHPIDLISTFLGAHAIPVDYKNEREEFIRQICEDMIPIIAEEKLAQFCDVFCETGVFTVE
;
A
#
# COMPACT_ATOMS: atom_id res chain seq x y z
N GLY A 1 28.38 6.48 26.96
CA GLY A 1 29.56 7.36 26.94
C GLY A 1 29.13 8.76 26.60
N LYS A 2 29.55 9.77 27.37
CA LYS A 2 29.33 11.16 27.00
C LYS A 2 30.25 11.47 25.83
N TYR A 3 29.71 11.70 24.65
CA TYR A 3 30.46 12.30 23.56
C TYR A 3 30.62 13.79 23.86
N GLN A 4 31.87 14.25 24.06
CA GLN A 4 32.16 15.66 24.05
C GLN A 4 32.42 16.07 22.60
N TYR A 5 31.51 16.86 22.03
CA TYR A 5 31.76 17.52 20.75
C TYR A 5 32.85 18.54 20.93
N GLN A 6 33.86 18.57 20.05
CA GLN A 6 34.80 19.69 19.95
C GLN A 6 34.03 20.87 19.36
N ASN A 7 34.31 22.09 19.89
CA ASN A 7 33.60 23.33 19.63
C ASN A 7 33.74 23.91 18.20
N ASP A 8 34.16 23.11 17.20
CA ASP A 8 34.42 23.60 15.84
C ASP A 8 33.42 23.03 14.81
N PHE A 9 32.16 22.73 15.22
CA PHE A 9 31.12 22.30 14.32
C PHE A 9 30.39 23.50 13.71
N ASP A 10 30.60 23.73 12.40
CA ASP A 10 29.93 24.77 11.62
C ASP A 10 28.70 24.18 10.92
N GLY A 11 27.63 23.93 11.69
CA GLY A 11 26.39 23.34 11.21
C GLY A 11 25.23 23.62 12.15
N GLU A 12 24.03 23.30 11.70
CA GLU A 12 22.82 23.39 12.53
C GLU A 12 22.87 22.37 13.67
N VAL A 13 22.56 22.83 14.88
CA VAL A 13 22.52 22.00 16.08
C VAL A 13 21.07 21.84 16.52
N LEU A 14 20.58 20.60 16.54
CA LEU A 14 19.28 20.26 17.11
C LEU A 14 19.47 19.72 18.53
N ASP A 15 18.91 20.44 19.51
CA ASP A 15 18.90 19.98 20.89
C ASP A 15 17.73 18.98 21.08
N ALA A 16 18.07 17.74 21.39
CA ALA A 16 17.08 16.70 21.66
C ALA A 16 16.41 16.80 23.04
N GLU A 17 16.82 17.77 23.89
CA GLU A 17 16.26 18.00 25.24
C GLU A 17 16.24 16.74 26.10
N ASP A 18 17.33 15.98 26.11
CA ASP A 18 17.48 14.67 26.77
C ASP A 18 16.55 13.56 26.25
N ARG A 19 15.88 13.76 25.10
CA ARG A 19 15.06 12.73 24.46
C ARG A 19 15.91 11.70 23.72
N LEU A 20 15.38 10.48 23.58
CA LEU A 20 16.01 9.44 22.79
C LEU A 20 15.94 9.80 21.29
N VAL A 21 17.09 9.74 20.64
CA VAL A 21 17.19 9.88 19.17
C VAL A 21 17.51 8.52 18.57
N THR A 22 16.67 8.07 17.66
CA THR A 22 16.81 6.80 16.94
C THR A 22 16.76 7.03 15.43
N PRO A 23 17.24 6.10 14.61
CA PRO A 23 16.85 6.06 13.20
C PRO A 23 15.31 6.01 13.08
N GLY A 24 14.76 6.57 12.01
CA GLY A 24 13.34 6.50 11.72
C GLY A 24 12.89 5.03 11.54
N LEU A 25 11.63 4.76 11.90
CA LEU A 25 11.06 3.43 11.73
C LEU A 25 10.73 3.18 10.25
N VAL A 26 10.88 1.93 9.83
CA VAL A 26 10.52 1.47 8.48
C VAL A 26 9.33 0.54 8.59
N ASP A 27 8.22 0.88 7.92
CA ASP A 27 7.10 -0.04 7.72
C ASP A 27 7.24 -0.72 6.36
N ALA A 28 7.68 -1.97 6.37
CA ALA A 28 8.06 -2.71 5.18
C ALA A 28 6.88 -3.43 4.50
N HIS A 29 5.64 -3.25 4.94
CA HIS A 29 4.49 -3.90 4.31
C HIS A 29 3.19 -3.16 4.61
N THR A 30 2.78 -2.28 3.72
CA THR A 30 1.47 -1.64 3.80
C THR A 30 0.73 -1.66 2.46
N HIS A 31 -0.61 -1.53 2.56
CA HIS A 31 -1.49 -1.14 1.47
C HIS A 31 -2.02 0.27 1.79
N LEU A 32 -1.19 1.28 1.62
CA LEU A 32 -1.47 2.65 2.02
C LEU A 32 -2.70 3.24 1.31
N VAL A 33 -2.81 2.97 0.00
CA VAL A 33 -3.82 3.58 -0.87
C VAL A 33 -4.97 2.61 -1.12
N PHE A 34 -6.12 2.83 -0.48
CA PHE A 34 -7.33 2.03 -0.68
C PHE A 34 -8.60 2.81 -0.35
N GLY A 35 -9.71 2.44 -1.01
CA GLY A 35 -11.04 2.98 -0.75
C GLY A 35 -11.79 2.24 0.37
N GLY A 36 -12.76 2.92 0.98
CA GLY A 36 -13.63 2.32 2.00
C GLY A 36 -12.92 1.91 3.29
N TRP A 37 -13.67 1.24 4.16
CA TRP A 37 -13.23 0.66 5.42
C TRP A 37 -13.97 -0.64 5.67
N ARG A 38 -13.34 -1.61 6.34
CA ARG A 38 -13.93 -2.91 6.68
C ARG A 38 -14.06 -3.14 8.19
N GLN A 39 -14.15 -2.07 8.99
CA GLN A 39 -14.26 -2.17 10.46
C GLN A 39 -15.48 -2.97 10.93
N ASN A 40 -16.58 -2.95 10.19
CA ASN A 40 -17.78 -3.75 10.45
C ASN A 40 -17.53 -5.26 10.35
N GLU A 41 -16.54 -5.71 9.56
CA GLU A 41 -16.16 -7.12 9.51
C GLU A 41 -15.52 -7.62 10.81
N LEU A 42 -14.94 -6.71 11.61
CA LEU A 42 -14.37 -7.07 12.91
C LEU A 42 -15.44 -7.65 13.84
N GLY A 43 -16.61 -7.03 13.87
CA GLY A 43 -17.75 -7.53 14.63
C GLY A 43 -18.18 -8.93 14.20
N LEU A 44 -18.26 -9.18 12.89
CA LEU A 44 -18.58 -10.50 12.33
C LEU A 44 -17.54 -11.56 12.74
N LYS A 45 -16.26 -11.24 12.63
CA LYS A 45 -15.16 -12.13 13.06
C LYS A 45 -15.20 -12.44 14.56
N MET A 46 -15.50 -11.44 15.39
CA MET A 46 -15.65 -11.64 16.85
C MET A 46 -16.85 -12.56 17.19
N HIS A 47 -17.87 -12.63 16.34
CA HIS A 47 -19.00 -13.56 16.46
C HIS A 47 -18.73 -14.91 15.81
N GLY A 48 -17.52 -15.17 15.34
CA GLY A 48 -17.10 -16.47 14.78
C GLY A 48 -17.46 -16.68 13.32
N VAL A 49 -17.91 -15.64 12.61
CA VAL A 49 -18.14 -15.74 11.15
C VAL A 49 -16.82 -15.94 10.44
N SER A 50 -16.74 -16.98 9.61
CA SER A 50 -15.51 -17.29 8.89
C SER A 50 -15.19 -16.26 7.81
N TYR A 51 -13.91 -16.15 7.45
CA TYR A 51 -13.49 -15.27 6.36
C TYR A 51 -14.17 -15.60 5.04
N LEU A 52 -14.37 -16.89 4.76
CA LEU A 52 -15.05 -17.36 3.53
C LEU A 52 -16.53 -16.94 3.49
N GLU A 53 -17.21 -16.94 4.64
CA GLU A 53 -18.59 -16.46 4.72
C GLU A 53 -18.66 -14.93 4.54
N ILE A 54 -17.71 -14.17 5.11
CA ILE A 54 -17.60 -12.72 4.89
C ILE A 54 -17.39 -12.44 3.40
N LEU A 55 -16.47 -13.17 2.76
CA LEU A 55 -16.17 -13.03 1.34
C LEU A 55 -17.37 -13.38 0.45
N ALA A 56 -18.08 -14.48 0.77
CA ALA A 56 -19.29 -14.91 0.03
C ALA A 56 -20.43 -13.89 0.12
N ASN A 57 -20.46 -13.08 1.18
CA ASN A 57 -21.44 -12.00 1.38
C ASN A 57 -20.97 -10.63 0.87
N GLY A 58 -19.95 -10.58 -0.01
CA GLY A 58 -19.47 -9.36 -0.63
C GLY A 58 -18.49 -8.54 0.22
N GLY A 59 -18.00 -9.09 1.35
CA GLY A 59 -16.96 -8.50 2.17
C GLY A 59 -15.54 -8.90 1.73
N GLY A 60 -14.58 -8.72 2.62
CA GLY A 60 -13.19 -9.07 2.38
C GLY A 60 -12.52 -8.19 1.33
N ILE A 61 -11.56 -8.77 0.61
CA ILE A 61 -10.76 -8.04 -0.38
C ILE A 61 -11.61 -7.45 -1.50
N LEU A 62 -12.69 -8.13 -1.92
CA LEU A 62 -13.55 -7.68 -3.03
C LEU A 62 -14.26 -6.37 -2.69
N SER A 63 -14.73 -6.20 -1.45
CA SER A 63 -15.31 -4.93 -0.99
C SER A 63 -14.28 -3.79 -1.03
N THR A 64 -13.02 -4.05 -0.65
CA THR A 64 -11.96 -3.04 -0.77
C THR A 64 -11.67 -2.69 -2.22
N VAL A 65 -11.67 -3.70 -3.12
CA VAL A 65 -11.48 -3.49 -4.57
C VAL A 65 -12.57 -2.58 -5.13
N GLU A 66 -13.83 -2.88 -4.85
CA GLU A 66 -14.98 -2.10 -5.31
C GLU A 66 -14.87 -0.63 -4.83
N ASN A 67 -14.72 -0.43 -3.53
CA ASN A 67 -14.56 0.91 -2.95
C ASN A 67 -13.33 1.67 -3.51
N THR A 68 -12.22 0.97 -3.80
CA THR A 68 -11.02 1.58 -4.37
C THR A 68 -11.23 2.00 -5.82
N ARG A 69 -11.98 1.19 -6.58
CA ARG A 69 -12.35 1.51 -7.96
C ARG A 69 -13.28 2.71 -8.04
N GLU A 70 -14.27 2.78 -7.15
CA GLU A 70 -15.25 3.87 -7.10
C GLU A 70 -14.67 5.19 -6.58
N ALA A 71 -13.73 5.12 -5.62
CA ALA A 71 -13.13 6.31 -5.03
C ALA A 71 -12.39 7.15 -6.07
N SER A 72 -12.56 8.46 -5.99
CA SER A 72 -11.78 9.42 -6.77
C SER A 72 -10.30 9.41 -6.36
N LEU A 73 -9.44 9.93 -7.22
CA LEU A 73 -8.01 10.09 -6.91
C LEU A 73 -7.81 10.98 -5.68
N GLU A 74 -8.62 12.04 -5.54
CA GLU A 74 -8.57 12.98 -4.43
C GLU A 74 -8.95 12.30 -3.10
N GLU A 75 -10.04 11.53 -3.07
CA GLU A 75 -10.46 10.78 -1.88
C GLU A 75 -9.42 9.77 -1.42
N LEU A 76 -8.80 9.05 -2.36
CA LEU A 76 -7.71 8.11 -2.06
C LEU A 76 -6.48 8.85 -1.51
N MET A 77 -6.17 10.01 -2.06
CA MET A 77 -5.04 10.84 -1.66
C MET A 77 -5.24 11.39 -0.25
N ASP A 78 -6.37 12.01 0.03
CA ASP A 78 -6.70 12.59 1.34
C ASP A 78 -6.70 11.52 2.45
N LYS A 79 -7.21 10.34 2.16
CA LYS A 79 -7.22 9.23 3.11
C LYS A 79 -5.82 8.72 3.41
N ALA A 80 -5.00 8.52 2.37
CA ALA A 80 -3.64 8.03 2.50
C ALA A 80 -2.73 9.06 3.19
N GLU A 81 -2.89 10.35 2.90
CA GLU A 81 -2.14 11.43 3.55
C GLU A 81 -2.38 11.47 5.06
N LYS A 82 -3.64 11.35 5.50
CA LYS A 82 -3.97 11.26 6.93
C LYS A 82 -3.33 10.05 7.62
N ALA A 83 -3.29 8.90 6.93
CA ALA A 83 -2.61 7.72 7.46
C ALA A 83 -1.09 7.95 7.58
N LEU A 84 -0.47 8.62 6.61
CA LEU A 84 0.94 8.98 6.66
C LEU A 84 1.26 9.95 7.79
N ASP A 85 0.40 10.96 8.04
CA ASP A 85 0.55 11.88 9.17
C ASP A 85 0.56 11.11 10.51
N GLU A 86 -0.34 10.13 10.66
CA GLU A 86 -0.37 9.28 11.85
C GLU A 86 0.89 8.41 11.95
N MET A 87 1.32 7.78 10.87
CA MET A 87 2.54 6.97 10.82
C MET A 87 3.78 7.79 11.18
N LEU A 88 3.87 9.03 10.67
CA LEU A 88 4.97 9.95 11.00
C LEU A 88 4.96 10.31 12.49
N ASN A 89 3.80 10.57 13.08
CA ASN A 89 3.66 10.85 14.51
C ASN A 89 4.10 9.65 15.38
N PHE A 90 4.03 8.42 14.86
CA PHE A 90 4.56 7.21 15.51
C PHE A 90 6.02 6.92 15.17
N GLY A 91 6.67 7.78 14.38
CA GLY A 91 8.11 7.70 14.08
C GLY A 91 8.46 6.93 12.81
N THR A 92 7.49 6.55 11.97
CA THR A 92 7.73 5.95 10.66
C THR A 92 8.25 7.02 9.71
N THR A 93 9.39 6.79 9.08
CA THR A 93 10.00 7.70 8.10
C THR A 93 10.11 7.08 6.70
N THR A 94 9.92 5.77 6.58
CA THR A 94 9.93 5.06 5.32
C THR A 94 8.82 4.00 5.34
N CYS A 95 8.04 3.90 4.27
CA CYS A 95 6.92 2.99 4.18
C CYS A 95 6.84 2.35 2.78
N GLU A 96 6.73 1.01 2.72
CA GLU A 96 6.36 0.35 1.48
C GLU A 96 4.87 0.56 1.23
N ALA A 97 4.51 1.03 0.04
CA ALA A 97 3.14 1.25 -0.40
C ALA A 97 2.81 0.32 -1.58
N LYS A 98 2.16 -0.80 -1.29
CA LYS A 98 1.70 -1.76 -2.30
C LYS A 98 0.36 -1.30 -2.89
N SER A 99 0.21 -1.45 -4.21
CA SER A 99 -1.10 -1.45 -4.87
C SER A 99 -1.83 -2.79 -4.64
N GLY A 100 -2.74 -3.20 -5.51
CA GLY A 100 -3.37 -4.53 -5.44
C GLY A 100 -4.84 -4.51 -5.01
N TYR A 101 -5.44 -3.34 -4.97
CA TYR A 101 -6.89 -3.18 -4.82
C TYR A 101 -7.56 -2.57 -6.05
N GLY A 102 -6.81 -2.35 -7.13
CA GLY A 102 -7.35 -1.99 -8.44
C GLY A 102 -7.79 -3.22 -9.24
N LEU A 103 -6.92 -4.21 -9.31
CA LEU A 103 -7.06 -5.46 -10.04
C LEU A 103 -7.47 -5.28 -11.52
N ASN A 104 -7.08 -4.16 -12.10
CA ASN A 104 -7.07 -3.86 -13.52
C ASN A 104 -6.13 -2.68 -13.78
N LEU A 105 -5.74 -2.47 -15.03
CA LEU A 105 -4.76 -1.46 -15.40
C LEU A 105 -5.11 -0.06 -14.89
N GLU A 106 -6.34 0.41 -15.14
CA GLU A 106 -6.78 1.76 -14.80
C GLU A 106 -6.64 2.05 -13.30
N HIS A 107 -7.14 1.14 -12.46
CA HIS A 107 -7.22 1.37 -11.02
C HIS A 107 -5.92 1.03 -10.28
N GLU A 108 -5.09 0.12 -10.81
CA GLU A 108 -3.72 -0.08 -10.33
C GLU A 108 -2.87 1.17 -10.61
N LEU A 109 -2.94 1.73 -11.82
CA LEU A 109 -2.30 3.00 -12.16
C LEU A 109 -2.79 4.15 -11.27
N LYS A 110 -4.08 4.20 -10.96
CA LYS A 110 -4.67 5.21 -10.05
C LYS A 110 -4.01 5.15 -8.67
N GLN A 111 -3.91 3.96 -8.06
CA GLN A 111 -3.25 3.78 -6.76
C GLN A 111 -1.78 4.20 -6.80
N LEU A 112 -1.01 3.73 -7.78
CA LEU A 112 0.41 4.03 -7.91
C LEU A 112 0.68 5.52 -8.19
N LYS A 113 -0.21 6.19 -8.92
CA LYS A 113 -0.13 7.65 -9.14
C LYS A 113 -0.38 8.43 -7.84
N VAL A 114 -1.29 7.97 -6.99
CA VAL A 114 -1.49 8.54 -5.64
C VAL A 114 -0.21 8.38 -4.80
N VAL A 115 0.40 7.18 -4.77
CA VAL A 115 1.67 6.95 -4.06
C VAL A 115 2.76 7.90 -4.56
N ARG A 116 2.92 8.02 -5.89
CA ARG A 116 3.92 8.92 -6.48
C ARG A 116 3.72 10.37 -6.08
N GLU A 117 2.47 10.85 -6.06
CA GLU A 117 2.17 12.23 -5.69
C GLU A 117 2.40 12.47 -4.20
N LEU A 118 1.99 11.55 -3.33
CA LEU A 118 2.25 11.64 -1.90
C LEU A 118 3.75 11.60 -1.59
N ASN A 119 4.53 10.76 -2.26
CA ASN A 119 5.98 10.70 -2.09
C ASN A 119 6.71 12.01 -2.46
N ARG A 120 6.08 12.88 -3.27
CA ARG A 120 6.65 14.17 -3.64
C ARG A 120 6.41 15.27 -2.62
N ARG A 121 5.39 15.14 -1.79
CA ARG A 121 4.92 16.21 -0.90
C ARG A 121 4.90 15.85 0.58
N HIS A 122 4.93 14.55 0.91
CA HIS A 122 4.95 14.09 2.29
C HIS A 122 6.38 13.76 2.76
N PRO A 123 6.74 14.01 4.05
CA PRO A 123 8.10 13.77 4.55
C PRO A 123 8.47 12.29 4.73
N ILE A 124 7.51 11.36 4.69
CA ILE A 124 7.79 9.91 4.67
C ILE A 124 8.22 9.49 3.28
N ASP A 125 9.33 8.76 3.16
CA ASP A 125 9.77 8.13 1.92
C ASP A 125 8.85 6.95 1.58
N LEU A 126 8.16 7.00 0.44
CA LEU A 126 7.28 5.93 -0.04
C LEU A 126 7.98 5.06 -1.06
N ILE A 127 8.07 3.78 -0.76
CA ILE A 127 8.58 2.75 -1.67
C ILE A 127 7.40 2.09 -2.36
N SER A 128 7.19 2.40 -3.63
CA SER A 128 6.04 1.92 -4.39
C SER A 128 6.26 0.50 -4.89
N THR A 129 5.32 -0.40 -4.62
CA THR A 129 5.31 -1.80 -5.08
C THR A 129 4.02 -2.08 -5.85
N PHE A 130 4.16 -2.55 -7.09
CA PHE A 130 3.01 -3.03 -7.86
C PHE A 130 2.62 -4.44 -7.42
N LEU A 131 1.36 -4.63 -7.04
CA LEU A 131 0.80 -5.92 -6.63
C LEU A 131 -0.51 -6.21 -7.39
N GLY A 132 -0.52 -6.12 -8.72
CA GLY A 132 -1.68 -6.51 -9.52
C GLY A 132 -2.07 -7.98 -9.34
N ALA A 133 -1.11 -8.83 -9.01
CA ALA A 133 -1.32 -10.23 -8.66
C ALA A 133 -1.68 -10.44 -7.17
N HIS A 134 -2.60 -9.65 -6.61
CA HIS A 134 -3.05 -9.73 -5.23
C HIS A 134 -4.28 -10.66 -5.04
N ALA A 135 -5.19 -10.65 -5.99
CA ALA A 135 -6.36 -11.53 -6.05
C ALA A 135 -6.84 -11.66 -7.49
N ILE A 136 -7.63 -12.70 -7.76
CA ILE A 136 -8.32 -12.83 -9.05
C ILE A 136 -9.61 -12.03 -8.98
N PRO A 137 -9.80 -10.98 -9.82
CA PRO A 137 -11.04 -10.22 -9.82
C PRO A 137 -12.21 -11.08 -10.33
N VAL A 138 -13.43 -10.69 -9.94
CA VAL A 138 -14.65 -11.44 -10.27
C VAL A 138 -14.80 -11.63 -11.78
N ASP A 139 -14.43 -10.62 -12.56
CA ASP A 139 -14.49 -10.61 -14.02
C ASP A 139 -13.62 -11.71 -14.65
N TYR A 140 -12.56 -12.15 -13.96
CA TYR A 140 -11.61 -13.18 -14.44
C TYR A 140 -11.68 -14.50 -13.67
N LYS A 141 -12.76 -14.72 -12.90
CA LYS A 141 -12.90 -15.95 -12.08
C LYS A 141 -12.70 -17.25 -12.86
N ASN A 142 -13.10 -17.27 -14.13
CA ASN A 142 -12.98 -18.42 -15.02
C ASN A 142 -11.91 -18.22 -16.12
N GLU A 143 -11.22 -17.09 -16.12
CA GLU A 143 -10.26 -16.66 -17.14
C GLU A 143 -8.95 -16.22 -16.48
N ARG A 144 -8.47 -16.98 -15.50
CA ARG A 144 -7.28 -16.66 -14.70
C ARG A 144 -6.05 -16.40 -15.55
N GLU A 145 -5.79 -17.25 -16.54
CA GLU A 145 -4.64 -17.14 -17.44
C GLU A 145 -4.67 -15.83 -18.24
N GLU A 146 -5.85 -15.37 -18.63
CA GLU A 146 -6.01 -14.09 -19.32
C GLU A 146 -5.69 -12.93 -18.39
N PHE A 147 -6.07 -13.02 -17.11
CA PHE A 147 -5.70 -12.00 -16.14
C PHE A 147 -4.19 -11.95 -15.88
N ILE A 148 -3.53 -13.11 -15.77
CA ILE A 148 -2.08 -13.23 -15.67
C ILE A 148 -1.41 -12.61 -16.90
N ARG A 149 -1.90 -12.91 -18.10
CA ARG A 149 -1.41 -12.31 -19.34
C ARG A 149 -1.50 -10.78 -19.30
N GLN A 150 -2.62 -10.22 -18.89
CA GLN A 150 -2.78 -8.77 -18.76
C GLN A 150 -1.82 -8.15 -17.74
N ILE A 151 -1.59 -8.81 -16.59
CA ILE A 151 -0.58 -8.36 -15.64
C ILE A 151 0.79 -8.28 -16.30
N CYS A 152 1.20 -9.35 -16.98
CA CYS A 152 2.55 -9.48 -17.54
C CYS A 152 2.78 -8.63 -18.80
N GLU A 153 1.81 -8.60 -19.72
CA GLU A 153 1.96 -8.00 -21.04
C GLU A 153 1.46 -6.56 -21.14
N ASP A 154 0.49 -6.17 -20.30
CA ASP A 154 -0.11 -4.85 -20.35
C ASP A 154 0.28 -3.99 -19.14
N MET A 155 0.08 -4.49 -17.90
CA MET A 155 0.24 -3.66 -16.70
C MET A 155 1.71 -3.41 -16.37
N ILE A 156 2.53 -4.45 -16.25
CA ILE A 156 3.94 -4.32 -15.89
C ILE A 156 4.72 -3.41 -16.86
N PRO A 157 4.60 -3.56 -18.18
CA PRO A 157 5.30 -2.69 -19.13
C PRO A 157 4.93 -1.20 -18.96
N ILE A 158 3.64 -0.88 -18.82
CA ILE A 158 3.17 0.50 -18.66
C ILE A 158 3.67 1.09 -17.33
N ILE A 159 3.58 0.33 -16.24
CA ILE A 159 4.05 0.76 -14.91
C ILE A 159 5.56 1.01 -14.92
N ALA A 160 6.33 0.16 -15.60
CA ALA A 160 7.76 0.31 -15.76
C ALA A 160 8.13 1.53 -16.63
N GLU A 161 7.44 1.75 -17.73
CA GLU A 161 7.63 2.92 -18.60
C GLU A 161 7.34 4.23 -17.87
N GLU A 162 6.21 4.30 -17.15
CA GLU A 162 5.83 5.47 -16.34
C GLU A 162 6.63 5.60 -15.03
N LYS A 163 7.48 4.62 -14.70
CA LYS A 163 8.28 4.56 -13.45
C LYS A 163 7.42 4.74 -12.19
N LEU A 164 6.29 4.03 -12.13
CA LEU A 164 5.32 4.15 -11.05
C LEU A 164 5.61 3.26 -9.86
N ALA A 165 6.39 2.20 -10.03
CA ALA A 165 6.77 1.29 -8.96
C ALA A 165 8.26 0.92 -9.05
N GLN A 166 8.88 0.69 -7.89
CA GLN A 166 10.26 0.18 -7.78
C GLN A 166 10.30 -1.35 -7.72
N PHE A 167 9.23 -1.95 -7.19
CA PHE A 167 9.11 -3.40 -7.02
C PHE A 167 7.81 -3.91 -7.62
N CYS A 168 7.80 -5.21 -7.91
CA CYS A 168 6.62 -5.98 -8.28
C CYS A 168 6.52 -7.16 -7.32
N ASP A 169 5.32 -7.43 -6.81
CA ASP A 169 5.06 -8.52 -5.86
C ASP A 169 3.90 -9.40 -6.35
N VAL A 170 3.81 -10.60 -5.82
CA VAL A 170 2.77 -11.59 -6.14
C VAL A 170 2.28 -12.25 -4.86
N PHE A 171 0.97 -12.29 -4.64
CA PHE A 171 0.37 -13.07 -3.58
C PHE A 171 0.26 -14.54 -3.99
N CYS A 172 1.38 -15.27 -3.80
CA CYS A 172 1.50 -16.67 -4.15
C CYS A 172 0.98 -17.54 -3.01
N GLU A 173 -0.29 -17.98 -3.08
CA GLU A 173 -0.97 -18.78 -2.07
C GLU A 173 -1.98 -19.71 -2.73
N THR A 174 -2.26 -20.86 -2.09
CA THR A 174 -3.26 -21.82 -2.55
C THR A 174 -4.62 -21.15 -2.72
N GLY A 175 -5.18 -21.26 -3.92
CA GLY A 175 -6.47 -20.66 -4.26
C GLY A 175 -6.39 -19.21 -4.78
N VAL A 176 -5.20 -18.63 -4.87
CA VAL A 176 -4.95 -17.30 -5.48
C VAL A 176 -4.01 -17.46 -6.68
N PHE A 177 -2.73 -17.18 -6.53
CA PHE A 177 -1.72 -17.44 -7.56
C PHE A 177 -0.80 -18.57 -7.11
N THR A 178 -0.36 -19.42 -8.04
CA THR A 178 0.52 -20.56 -7.77
C THR A 178 1.89 -20.33 -8.41
N VAL A 179 2.86 -21.14 -8.01
CA VAL A 179 4.24 -21.07 -8.56
C VAL A 179 4.34 -21.55 -10.01
N GLU A 180 3.30 -22.17 -10.53
CA GLU A 180 3.18 -22.62 -11.92
C GLU A 180 2.48 -21.53 -12.75
#